data_9cc4438a636e54ebfa2dc2dee4cfa5d3
#
_entry.id   9cc4438a636e54ebfa2dc2dee4cfa5d3
#
_cell.length_a   1.000
_cell.length_b   1.000
_cell.length_c   1.000
_cell.angle_alpha   90.00
_cell.angle_beta   90.00
_cell.angle_gamma   90.00
#
_symmetry.space_group_name_H-M   'P 1'
#
loop_
_entity.id
_entity.type
_entity.pdbx_description
1 polymer ?
#
loop_
_entity_poly.entity_id
_entity_poly.type
_entity_poly.pdbx_seq_one_letter_code
_entity_poly.pdbx_strand_id
1 'polypeptide(L)'
;DDADVRFANTTDADAAVAGTASDRLSMRQLKTSDNRRKRNVLTYAGVIPLLMVFIVFNMSFTAFDTSMTAVMKALHLDSLLGVQLAMLAVGSCIGALVFGTRELKGSRWRHMITFLAIITVGFFIIHMCQGNLIMMGVFEILTGLTVSSVFASGNLVMKETVPEESLTEGLAWVSTAGTIGASFGSMTTGIMLDHFS
;
A
#
# COMPACT_ATOMS: atom_id res chain seq x y z
N ASP A 1 33.01 -18.57 -63.49
CA ASP A 1 33.73 -17.87 -62.40
C ASP A 1 33.08 -16.55 -62.00
N ASP A 2 32.32 -15.90 -62.87
CA ASP A 2 31.64 -14.64 -62.61
C ASP A 2 30.26 -14.82 -61.93
N ALA A 3 29.69 -16.01 -61.95
CA ALA A 3 28.39 -16.31 -61.34
C ALA A 3 28.50 -16.54 -59.82
N ASP A 4 29.57 -17.17 -59.36
CA ASP A 4 29.84 -17.45 -57.91
C ASP A 4 30.14 -16.20 -57.15
N VAL A 5 30.78 -15.21 -57.73
CA VAL A 5 31.07 -13.91 -57.07
C VAL A 5 29.80 -13.06 -56.90
N ARG A 6 28.84 -13.20 -57.83
CA ARG A 6 27.53 -12.49 -57.68
C ARG A 6 26.62 -13.09 -56.61
N PHE A 7 26.63 -14.43 -56.47
CA PHE A 7 25.84 -15.09 -55.39
C PHE A 7 26.40 -14.79 -54.00
N ALA A 8 27.71 -14.77 -53.83
CA ALA A 8 28.34 -14.42 -52.57
C ALA A 8 28.02 -12.96 -52.15
N ASN A 9 28.01 -12.03 -53.09
CA ASN A 9 27.79 -10.62 -52.84
C ASN A 9 26.31 -10.28 -52.52
N THR A 10 25.35 -11.04 -53.05
CA THR A 10 23.91 -10.89 -52.71
C THR A 10 23.59 -11.47 -51.36
N THR A 11 24.21 -12.58 -50.95
CA THR A 11 23.99 -13.23 -49.65
C THR A 11 24.52 -12.34 -48.49
N ASP A 12 25.68 -11.70 -48.70
CA ASP A 12 26.27 -10.78 -47.72
C ASP A 12 25.46 -9.46 -47.60
N ALA A 13 24.91 -8.96 -48.70
CA ALA A 13 24.05 -7.78 -48.69
C ALA A 13 22.71 -8.06 -47.99
N ASP A 14 22.11 -9.24 -48.22
CA ASP A 14 20.86 -9.64 -47.53
C ASP A 14 21.07 -9.90 -46.04
N ALA A 15 22.20 -10.48 -45.66
CA ALA A 15 22.57 -10.67 -44.25
C ALA A 15 22.81 -9.31 -43.51
N ALA A 16 23.45 -8.36 -44.19
CA ALA A 16 23.65 -7.02 -43.65
C ALA A 16 22.32 -6.23 -43.48
N VAL A 17 21.39 -6.37 -44.43
CA VAL A 17 20.06 -5.75 -44.36
C VAL A 17 19.22 -6.41 -43.27
N ALA A 18 19.26 -7.73 -43.13
CA ALA A 18 18.56 -8.44 -42.04
C ALA A 18 19.12 -8.08 -40.67
N GLY A 19 20.44 -7.93 -40.52
CA GLY A 19 21.09 -7.47 -39.27
C GLY A 19 20.67 -6.04 -38.87
N THR A 20 20.63 -5.12 -39.85
CA THR A 20 20.18 -3.74 -39.60
C THR A 20 18.68 -3.65 -39.31
N ALA A 21 17.84 -4.52 -39.90
CA ALA A 21 16.41 -4.57 -39.59
C ALA A 21 16.13 -5.14 -38.20
N SER A 22 16.87 -6.19 -37.78
CA SER A 22 16.80 -6.74 -36.43
C SER A 22 17.24 -5.73 -35.37
N ASP A 23 18.30 -4.98 -35.62
CA ASP A 23 18.80 -3.93 -34.72
C ASP A 23 17.82 -2.75 -34.61
N ARG A 24 17.15 -2.38 -35.70
CA ARG A 24 16.10 -1.36 -35.68
C ARG A 24 14.84 -1.80 -34.92
N LEU A 25 14.50 -3.09 -35.00
CA LEU A 25 13.37 -3.66 -34.24
C LEU A 25 13.70 -3.72 -32.75
N SER A 26 14.90 -4.15 -32.38
CA SER A 26 15.35 -4.17 -30.98
C SER A 26 15.44 -2.76 -30.40
N MET A 27 15.97 -1.79 -31.14
CA MET A 27 15.99 -0.37 -30.76
C MET A 27 14.58 0.24 -30.62
N ARG A 28 13.64 -0.14 -31.50
CA ARG A 28 12.24 0.28 -31.38
C ARG A 28 11.57 -0.34 -30.17
N GLN A 29 11.82 -1.62 -29.88
CA GLN A 29 11.28 -2.29 -28.68
C GLN A 29 11.85 -1.67 -27.41
N LEU A 30 13.16 -1.40 -27.35
CA LEU A 30 13.80 -0.71 -26.25
C LEU A 30 13.24 0.71 -26.05
N LYS A 31 13.03 1.45 -27.13
CA LYS A 31 12.47 2.81 -27.09
C LYS A 31 10.99 2.83 -26.71
N THR A 32 10.22 1.80 -27.09
CA THR A 32 8.81 1.65 -26.72
C THR A 32 8.68 1.23 -25.25
N SER A 33 9.55 0.36 -24.77
CA SER A 33 9.69 -0.05 -23.37
C SER A 33 10.09 1.14 -22.49
N ASP A 34 11.11 1.91 -22.90
CA ASP A 34 11.55 3.11 -22.15
C ASP A 34 10.49 4.22 -22.12
N ASN A 35 9.70 4.38 -23.18
CA ASN A 35 8.62 5.37 -23.23
C ASN A 35 7.38 4.94 -22.43
N ARG A 36 7.13 3.64 -22.25
CA ARG A 36 6.11 3.11 -21.30
C ARG A 36 6.56 3.29 -19.85
N ARG A 37 7.85 3.12 -19.56
CA ARG A 37 8.46 3.32 -18.24
C ARG A 37 8.41 4.76 -17.76
N LYS A 38 8.29 5.74 -18.66
CA LYS A 38 8.24 7.19 -18.35
C LYS A 38 6.84 7.71 -18.03
N ARG A 39 5.80 6.88 -18.03
CA ARG A 39 4.48 7.32 -17.59
C ARG A 39 4.47 7.28 -16.07
N ASN A 40 4.58 8.46 -15.44
CA ASN A 40 4.53 8.60 -13.99
C ASN A 40 3.31 7.87 -13.43
N VAL A 41 3.53 7.01 -12.44
CA VAL A 41 2.47 6.23 -11.78
C VAL A 41 1.32 7.12 -11.30
N LEU A 42 1.61 8.36 -10.90
CA LEU A 42 0.63 9.36 -10.47
C LEU A 42 -0.35 9.80 -11.57
N THR A 43 -0.07 9.50 -12.85
CA THR A 43 -0.97 9.84 -13.97
C THR A 43 -2.16 8.88 -14.10
N TYR A 44 -2.11 7.72 -13.43
CA TYR A 44 -3.23 6.79 -13.43
C TYR A 44 -4.35 7.29 -12.50
N ALA A 45 -5.57 7.40 -13.02
CA ALA A 45 -6.71 8.05 -12.37
C ALA A 45 -7.08 7.47 -10.98
N GLY A 46 -6.71 6.23 -10.68
CA GLY A 46 -6.99 5.59 -9.39
C GLY A 46 -5.90 5.75 -8.33
N VAL A 47 -4.70 6.19 -8.72
CA VAL A 47 -3.54 6.23 -7.81
C VAL A 47 -3.67 7.36 -6.79
N ILE A 48 -3.98 8.57 -7.24
CA ILE A 48 -4.08 9.74 -6.34
C ILE A 48 -5.14 9.53 -5.24
N PRO A 49 -6.39 9.12 -5.56
CA PRO A 49 -7.37 8.81 -4.53
C PRO A 49 -6.89 7.73 -3.55
N LEU A 50 -6.22 6.70 -4.05
CA LEU A 50 -5.68 5.63 -3.20
C LEU A 50 -4.63 6.16 -2.22
N LEU A 51 -3.68 6.98 -2.70
CA LEU A 51 -2.66 7.59 -1.85
C LEU A 51 -3.28 8.50 -0.77
N MET A 52 -4.30 9.29 -1.13
CA MET A 52 -5.04 10.13 -0.17
C MET A 52 -5.71 9.30 0.92
N VAL A 53 -6.34 8.18 0.54
CA VAL A 53 -6.92 7.25 1.53
C VAL A 53 -5.85 6.69 2.46
N PHE A 54 -4.67 6.31 1.93
CA PHE A 54 -3.57 5.80 2.76
C PHE A 54 -2.99 6.86 3.69
N ILE A 55 -2.89 8.12 3.27
CA ILE A 55 -2.46 9.24 4.13
C ILE A 55 -3.44 9.39 5.30
N VAL A 56 -4.75 9.51 5.01
CA VAL A 56 -5.78 9.71 6.04
C VAL A 56 -5.87 8.51 6.96
N PHE A 57 -5.81 7.30 6.42
CA PHE A 57 -5.84 6.07 7.20
C PHE A 57 -4.66 5.98 8.17
N ASN A 58 -3.42 6.18 7.69
CA ASN A 58 -2.23 6.11 8.54
C ASN A 58 -2.18 7.27 9.55
N MET A 59 -2.64 8.46 9.16
CA MET A 59 -2.80 9.60 10.09
C MET A 59 -3.74 9.23 11.24
N SER A 60 -4.92 8.69 10.95
CA SER A 60 -5.90 8.28 11.94
C SER A 60 -5.40 7.12 12.82
N PHE A 61 -4.73 6.14 12.20
CA PHE A 61 -4.16 4.99 12.90
C PHE A 61 -3.08 5.42 13.89
N THR A 62 -2.14 6.26 13.46
CA THR A 62 -1.06 6.76 14.32
C THR A 62 -1.58 7.71 15.39
N ALA A 63 -2.60 8.53 15.09
CA ALA A 63 -3.25 9.36 16.08
C ALA A 63 -3.91 8.51 17.20
N PHE A 64 -4.59 7.42 16.82
CA PHE A 64 -5.16 6.47 17.76
C PHE A 64 -4.08 5.83 18.64
N ASP A 65 -3.01 5.31 18.05
CA ASP A 65 -1.91 4.65 18.75
C ASP A 65 -1.21 5.60 19.76
N THR A 66 -0.94 6.83 19.34
CA THR A 66 -0.36 7.87 20.21
C THR A 66 -1.29 8.26 21.35
N SER A 67 -2.59 8.43 21.06
CA SER A 67 -3.61 8.75 22.08
C SER A 67 -3.75 7.62 23.09
N MET A 68 -3.72 6.36 22.63
CA MET A 68 -3.77 5.18 23.46
C MET A 68 -2.59 5.11 24.42
N THR A 69 -1.39 5.36 23.90
CA THR A 69 -0.17 5.44 24.71
C THR A 69 -0.27 6.50 25.80
N ALA A 70 -0.81 7.67 25.48
CA ALA A 70 -1.00 8.76 26.45
C ALA A 70 -2.01 8.39 27.54
N VAL A 71 -3.14 7.77 27.16
CA VAL A 71 -4.16 7.32 28.13
C VAL A 71 -3.59 6.26 29.08
N MET A 72 -2.86 5.27 28.59
CA MET A 72 -2.23 4.24 29.41
C MET A 72 -1.24 4.84 30.42
N LYS A 73 -0.43 5.80 29.99
CA LYS A 73 0.48 6.53 30.87
C LYS A 73 -0.25 7.34 31.92
N ALA A 74 -1.30 8.05 31.54
CA ALA A 74 -2.11 8.85 32.48
C ALA A 74 -2.78 7.98 33.57
N LEU A 75 -3.11 6.74 33.23
CA LEU A 75 -3.68 5.76 34.17
C LEU A 75 -2.62 4.99 34.97
N HIS A 76 -1.32 5.29 34.79
CA HIS A 76 -0.19 4.55 35.40
C HIS A 76 -0.19 3.06 35.06
N LEU A 77 -0.64 2.70 33.86
CA LEU A 77 -0.74 1.33 33.34
C LEU A 77 0.31 1.04 32.27
N ASP A 78 1.49 1.66 32.37
CA ASP A 78 2.59 1.55 31.38
C ASP A 78 2.97 0.07 31.12
N SER A 79 2.91 -0.78 32.14
CA SER A 79 3.21 -2.21 32.01
C SER A 79 2.21 -2.97 31.12
N LEU A 80 0.99 -2.46 30.99
CA LEU A 80 -0.07 -3.06 30.18
C LEU A 80 -0.12 -2.50 28.76
N LEU A 81 0.56 -1.39 28.48
CA LEU A 81 0.63 -0.79 27.14
C LEU A 81 1.11 -1.79 26.10
N GLY A 82 2.18 -2.52 26.40
CA GLY A 82 2.71 -3.56 25.51
C GLY A 82 1.72 -4.68 25.21
N VAL A 83 0.88 -5.04 26.18
CA VAL A 83 -0.17 -6.06 26.02
C VAL A 83 -1.26 -5.55 25.09
N GLN A 84 -1.70 -4.29 25.25
CA GLN A 84 -2.72 -3.67 24.41
C GLN A 84 -2.25 -3.58 22.95
N LEU A 85 -1.06 -3.07 22.70
CA LEU A 85 -0.49 -3.02 21.37
C LEU A 85 -0.31 -4.41 20.77
N ALA A 86 0.05 -5.40 21.59
CA ALA A 86 0.14 -6.79 21.14
C ALA A 86 -1.22 -7.38 20.73
N MET A 87 -2.32 -7.03 21.41
CA MET A 87 -3.67 -7.47 21.03
C MET A 87 -4.07 -6.95 19.64
N LEU A 88 -3.80 -5.69 19.35
CA LEU A 88 -4.01 -5.12 18.01
C LEU A 88 -3.16 -5.84 16.95
N ALA A 89 -1.88 -6.10 17.25
CA ALA A 89 -0.96 -6.81 16.36
C ALA A 89 -1.39 -8.27 16.11
N VAL A 90 -1.83 -8.99 17.14
CA VAL A 90 -2.39 -10.35 17.02
C VAL A 90 -3.63 -10.33 16.12
N GLY A 91 -4.55 -9.39 16.33
CA GLY A 91 -5.71 -9.19 15.45
C GLY A 91 -5.29 -8.98 14.00
N SER A 92 -4.30 -8.11 13.75
CA SER A 92 -3.78 -7.85 12.40
C SER A 92 -3.12 -9.08 11.77
N CYS A 93 -2.38 -9.88 12.55
CA CYS A 93 -1.77 -11.12 12.09
C CYS A 93 -2.84 -12.14 11.68
N ILE A 94 -3.85 -12.36 12.51
CA ILE A 94 -4.98 -13.26 12.21
C ILE A 94 -5.72 -12.75 10.97
N GLY A 95 -5.95 -11.44 10.88
CA GLY A 95 -6.57 -10.80 9.71
C GLY A 95 -5.80 -11.06 8.43
N ALA A 96 -4.48 -10.90 8.45
CA ALA A 96 -3.61 -11.18 7.31
C ALA A 96 -3.71 -12.64 6.84
N LEU A 97 -3.76 -13.60 7.78
CA LEU A 97 -3.92 -15.02 7.46
C LEU A 97 -5.30 -15.33 6.87
N VAL A 98 -6.36 -14.80 7.47
CA VAL A 98 -7.74 -15.07 7.02
C VAL A 98 -8.03 -14.43 5.66
N PHE A 99 -7.62 -13.16 5.47
CA PHE A 99 -7.90 -12.42 4.23
C PHE A 99 -6.86 -12.68 3.14
N GLY A 100 -5.62 -13.05 3.51
CA GLY A 100 -4.58 -13.44 2.54
C GLY A 100 -4.91 -14.73 1.79
N THR A 101 -5.74 -15.59 2.36
CA THR A 101 -6.17 -16.88 1.75
C THR A 101 -7.51 -16.76 1.00
N ARG A 102 -8.24 -15.65 1.14
CA ARG A 102 -9.56 -15.48 0.52
C ARG A 102 -9.51 -14.52 -0.65
N GLU A 103 -9.90 -15.00 -1.82
CA GLU A 103 -10.22 -14.13 -2.95
C GLU A 103 -11.56 -13.42 -2.70
N LEU A 104 -11.47 -12.14 -2.35
CA LEU A 104 -12.65 -11.29 -2.20
C LEU A 104 -13.26 -11.02 -3.58
N LYS A 105 -14.42 -11.62 -3.87
CA LYS A 105 -15.18 -11.36 -5.11
C LYS A 105 -15.86 -9.99 -5.03
N GLY A 106 -15.68 -9.16 -6.08
CA GLY A 106 -16.33 -7.85 -6.18
C GLY A 106 -15.34 -6.69 -6.34
N SER A 107 -15.86 -5.45 -6.26
CA SER A 107 -15.06 -4.24 -6.40
C SER A 107 -14.12 -4.05 -5.21
N ARG A 108 -12.81 -4.02 -5.47
CA ARG A 108 -11.75 -3.81 -4.46
C ARG A 108 -11.93 -2.51 -3.69
N TRP A 109 -12.34 -1.45 -4.39
CA TRP A 109 -12.65 -0.15 -3.78
C TRP A 109 -13.77 -0.24 -2.73
N ARG A 110 -14.84 -0.98 -3.02
CA ARG A 110 -15.94 -1.17 -2.07
C ARG A 110 -15.49 -1.91 -0.82
N HIS A 111 -14.67 -2.95 -0.96
CA HIS A 111 -14.12 -3.67 0.18
C HIS A 111 -13.22 -2.78 1.03
N MET A 112 -12.33 -1.99 0.40
CA MET A 112 -11.46 -1.06 1.10
C MET A 112 -12.27 -0.01 1.90
N ILE A 113 -13.31 0.59 1.28
CA ILE A 113 -14.19 1.56 1.97
C ILE A 113 -14.93 0.90 3.14
N THR A 114 -15.42 -0.33 2.96
CA THR A 114 -16.10 -1.07 4.03
C THR A 114 -15.16 -1.34 5.21
N PHE A 115 -13.93 -1.78 4.95
CA PHE A 115 -12.93 -2.01 6.00
C PHE A 115 -12.53 -0.71 6.71
N LEU A 116 -12.39 0.40 5.98
CA LEU A 116 -12.14 1.71 6.58
C LEU A 116 -13.29 2.15 7.49
N ALA A 117 -14.55 1.93 7.07
CA ALA A 117 -15.71 2.22 7.91
C ALA A 117 -15.72 1.36 9.18
N ILE A 118 -15.42 0.07 9.08
CA ILE A 118 -15.33 -0.84 10.23
C ILE A 118 -14.24 -0.39 11.20
N ILE A 119 -13.06 0.00 10.71
CA ILE A 119 -11.96 0.50 11.55
C ILE A 119 -12.37 1.79 12.27
N THR A 120 -13.01 2.71 11.57
CA THR A 120 -13.47 3.97 12.18
C THR A 120 -14.44 3.71 13.32
N VAL A 121 -15.40 2.80 13.12
CA VAL A 121 -16.33 2.37 14.18
C VAL A 121 -15.57 1.64 15.30
N GLY A 122 -14.60 0.79 14.97
CA GLY A 122 -13.77 0.08 15.92
C GLY A 122 -13.02 1.04 16.85
N PHE A 123 -12.34 2.05 16.30
CA PHE A 123 -11.65 3.07 17.10
C PHE A 123 -12.60 3.86 18.01
N PHE A 124 -13.80 4.19 17.51
CA PHE A 124 -14.80 4.84 18.33
C PHE A 124 -15.26 3.96 19.52
N ILE A 125 -15.50 2.67 19.29
CA ILE A 125 -15.88 1.72 20.33
C ILE A 125 -14.76 1.55 21.36
N ILE A 126 -13.51 1.40 20.92
CA ILE A 126 -12.35 1.27 21.81
C ILE A 126 -12.25 2.52 22.72
N HIS A 127 -12.45 3.71 22.14
CA HIS A 127 -12.47 4.95 22.90
C HIS A 127 -13.60 4.97 23.97
N MET A 128 -14.76 4.43 23.66
CA MET A 128 -15.86 4.32 24.64
C MET A 128 -15.58 3.27 25.74
N CYS A 129 -14.74 2.28 25.44
CA CYS A 129 -14.41 1.19 26.37
C CYS A 129 -13.19 1.46 27.27
N GLN A 130 -12.64 2.67 27.30
CA GLN A 130 -11.43 3.02 28.08
C GLN A 130 -11.52 2.69 29.59
N GLY A 131 -12.72 2.52 30.13
CA GLY A 131 -12.92 2.09 31.52
C GLY A 131 -12.76 0.59 31.80
N ASN A 132 -12.63 -0.25 30.76
CA ASN A 132 -12.51 -1.70 30.88
C ASN A 132 -11.46 -2.25 29.91
N LEU A 133 -10.27 -2.53 30.46
CA LEU A 133 -9.12 -3.02 29.66
C LEU A 133 -9.41 -4.30 28.88
N ILE A 134 -10.22 -5.21 29.42
CA ILE A 134 -10.53 -6.49 28.75
C ILE A 134 -11.38 -6.23 27.52
N MET A 135 -12.43 -5.43 27.67
CA MET A 135 -13.30 -5.05 26.52
C MET A 135 -12.50 -4.30 25.46
N MET A 136 -11.65 -3.38 25.88
CA MET A 136 -10.76 -2.63 25.00
C MET A 136 -9.87 -3.56 24.17
N GLY A 137 -9.19 -4.51 24.82
CA GLY A 137 -8.35 -5.48 24.14
C GLY A 137 -9.11 -6.39 23.17
N VAL A 138 -10.32 -6.81 23.50
CA VAL A 138 -11.16 -7.59 22.57
C VAL A 138 -11.49 -6.79 21.31
N PHE A 139 -11.87 -5.51 21.48
CA PHE A 139 -12.14 -4.63 20.33
C PHE A 139 -10.87 -4.27 19.54
N GLU A 140 -9.71 -4.20 20.18
CA GLU A 140 -8.42 -4.04 19.49
C GLU A 140 -8.10 -5.23 18.60
N ILE A 141 -8.32 -6.47 19.05
CA ILE A 141 -8.16 -7.65 18.23
C ILE A 141 -9.10 -7.61 17.02
N LEU A 142 -10.38 -7.28 17.23
CA LEU A 142 -11.37 -7.18 16.16
C LEU A 142 -11.04 -6.07 15.15
N THR A 143 -10.58 -4.93 15.64
CA THR A 143 -10.14 -3.82 14.79
C THR A 143 -8.86 -4.18 14.04
N GLY A 144 -7.92 -4.83 14.71
CA GLY A 144 -6.68 -5.34 14.11
C GLY A 144 -6.91 -6.29 12.94
N LEU A 145 -7.90 -7.19 13.03
CA LEU A 145 -8.33 -8.05 11.92
C LEU A 145 -8.62 -7.23 10.64
N THR A 146 -9.15 -6.04 10.80
CA THR A 146 -9.56 -5.19 9.68
C THR A 146 -8.40 -4.35 9.14
N VAL A 147 -7.42 -3.98 9.97
CA VAL A 147 -6.25 -3.19 9.58
C VAL A 147 -5.46 -3.87 8.45
N SER A 148 -5.12 -5.15 8.61
CA SER A 148 -4.41 -5.91 7.57
C SER A 148 -5.20 -6.02 6.27
N SER A 149 -6.54 -6.10 6.37
CA SER A 149 -7.44 -6.16 5.22
C SER A 149 -7.44 -4.86 4.43
N VAL A 150 -7.30 -3.70 5.08
CA VAL A 150 -7.15 -2.39 4.39
C VAL A 150 -5.86 -2.36 3.61
N PHE A 151 -4.72 -2.74 4.20
CA PHE A 151 -3.44 -2.80 3.50
C PHE A 151 -3.48 -3.77 2.32
N ALA A 152 -4.01 -4.99 2.52
CA ALA A 152 -4.14 -5.98 1.46
C ALA A 152 -5.04 -5.48 0.31
N SER A 153 -6.19 -4.88 0.63
CA SER A 153 -7.11 -4.32 -0.38
C SER A 153 -6.47 -3.15 -1.12
N GLY A 154 -5.74 -2.27 -0.45
CA GLY A 154 -5.05 -1.15 -1.07
C GLY A 154 -3.94 -1.58 -2.02
N ASN A 155 -3.13 -2.58 -1.63
CA ASN A 155 -2.12 -3.16 -2.52
C ASN A 155 -2.74 -3.82 -3.74
N LEU A 156 -3.90 -4.48 -3.59
CA LEU A 156 -4.65 -5.07 -4.70
C LEU A 156 -5.24 -4.00 -5.63
N VAL A 157 -5.79 -2.90 -5.09
CA VAL A 157 -6.26 -1.75 -5.89
C VAL A 157 -5.10 -1.16 -6.67
N MET A 158 -3.91 -1.00 -6.06
CA MET A 158 -2.72 -0.52 -6.78
C MET A 158 -2.37 -1.46 -7.93
N LYS A 159 -2.33 -2.78 -7.69
CA LYS A 159 -2.02 -3.80 -8.70
C LYS A 159 -3.01 -3.80 -9.88
N GLU A 160 -4.29 -3.50 -9.64
CA GLU A 160 -5.30 -3.38 -10.70
C GLU A 160 -5.26 -2.04 -11.44
N THR A 161 -4.69 -1.00 -10.81
CA THR A 161 -4.68 0.37 -11.34
C THR A 161 -3.46 0.66 -12.22
N VAL A 162 -2.31 0.05 -11.92
CA VAL A 162 -1.06 0.30 -12.64
C VAL A 162 -0.57 -0.96 -13.36
N PRO A 163 0.16 -0.83 -14.49
CA PRO A 163 0.82 -1.95 -15.15
C PRO A 163 1.86 -2.61 -14.26
N GLU A 164 2.14 -3.90 -14.48
CA GLU A 164 3.12 -4.67 -13.69
C GLU A 164 4.51 -4.02 -13.66
N GLU A 165 4.92 -3.39 -14.75
CA GLU A 165 6.20 -2.67 -14.87
C GLU A 165 6.33 -1.49 -13.90
N SER A 166 5.20 -0.86 -13.54
CA SER A 166 5.12 0.31 -12.65
C SER A 166 4.62 -0.02 -11.24
N LEU A 167 4.33 -1.30 -10.96
CA LEU A 167 3.76 -1.73 -9.68
C LEU A 167 4.68 -1.44 -8.51
N THR A 168 5.98 -1.70 -8.65
CA THR A 168 6.97 -1.44 -7.60
C THR A 168 7.03 0.04 -7.23
N GLU A 169 6.98 0.92 -8.23
CA GLU A 169 6.91 2.37 -8.02
C GLU A 169 5.59 2.76 -7.33
N GLY A 170 4.47 2.19 -7.76
CA GLY A 170 3.16 2.41 -7.14
C GLY A 170 3.12 2.00 -5.67
N LEU A 171 3.66 0.84 -5.32
CA LEU A 171 3.76 0.38 -3.94
C LEU A 171 4.71 1.24 -3.10
N ALA A 172 5.79 1.75 -3.68
CA ALA A 172 6.67 2.70 -3.01
C ALA A 172 5.93 4.02 -2.68
N TRP A 173 5.09 4.51 -3.59
CA TRP A 173 4.25 5.68 -3.33
C TRP A 173 3.22 5.43 -2.22
N VAL A 174 2.60 4.23 -2.16
CA VAL A 174 1.69 3.85 -1.05
C VAL A 174 2.43 3.88 0.30
N SER A 175 3.64 3.31 0.35
CA SER A 175 4.47 3.32 1.55
C SER A 175 4.84 4.75 1.98
N THR A 176 5.24 5.59 1.03
CA THR A 176 5.55 7.00 1.28
C THR A 176 4.34 7.77 1.80
N ALA A 177 3.17 7.58 1.18
CA ALA A 177 1.91 8.17 1.61
C ALA A 177 1.55 7.75 3.05
N GLY A 178 1.75 6.46 3.38
CA GLY A 178 1.58 5.94 4.73
C GLY A 178 2.49 6.64 5.75
N THR A 179 3.77 6.80 5.44
CA THR A 179 4.75 7.48 6.31
C THR A 179 4.40 8.96 6.52
N ILE A 180 3.99 9.65 5.45
CA ILE A 180 3.52 11.05 5.53
C ILE A 180 2.31 11.12 6.46
N GLY A 181 1.31 10.26 6.27
CA GLY A 181 0.12 10.20 7.12
C GLY A 181 0.47 9.96 8.59
N ALA A 182 1.33 8.97 8.88
CA ALA A 182 1.78 8.65 10.22
C ALA A 182 2.49 9.84 10.89
N SER A 183 3.35 10.56 10.16
CA SER A 183 4.06 11.73 10.67
C SER A 183 3.09 12.85 11.04
N PHE A 184 2.10 13.13 10.20
CA PHE A 184 1.05 14.12 10.51
C PHE A 184 0.18 13.67 11.68
N GLY A 185 -0.14 12.37 11.78
CA GLY A 185 -0.90 11.80 12.90
C GLY A 185 -0.19 12.00 14.24
N SER A 186 1.08 11.65 14.31
CA SER A 186 1.89 11.84 15.53
C SER A 186 2.02 13.31 15.91
N MET A 187 2.29 14.18 14.94
CA MET A 187 2.45 15.61 15.16
C MET A 187 1.17 16.25 15.69
N THR A 188 0.03 16.00 15.05
CA THR A 188 -1.25 16.58 15.46
C THR A 188 -1.68 16.10 16.83
N THR A 189 -1.52 14.80 17.10
CA THR A 189 -1.86 14.23 18.40
C THR A 189 -0.94 14.72 19.50
N GLY A 190 0.36 14.84 19.24
CA GLY A 190 1.31 15.40 20.22
C GLY A 190 0.94 16.82 20.62
N ILE A 191 0.66 17.71 19.64
CA ILE A 191 0.23 19.09 19.91
C ILE A 191 -1.08 19.12 20.72
N MET A 192 -2.05 18.25 20.40
CA MET A 192 -3.31 18.19 21.14
C MET A 192 -3.08 17.75 22.59
N LEU A 193 -2.27 16.73 22.82
CA LEU A 193 -1.96 16.24 24.16
C LEU A 193 -1.25 17.30 25.00
N ASP A 194 -0.32 18.06 24.43
CA ASP A 194 0.39 19.14 25.12
C ASP A 194 -0.54 20.31 25.53
N HIS A 195 -1.62 20.54 24.75
CA HIS A 195 -2.58 21.61 25.04
C HIS A 195 -3.64 21.22 26.07
N PHE A 196 -3.93 19.93 26.23
CA PHE A 196 -4.99 19.41 27.11
C PHE A 196 -4.46 18.69 28.35
N SER A 197 -3.15 18.58 28.51
CA SER A 197 -2.46 17.99 29.67
C SER A 197 -2.03 19.09 30.64
#